data_a1c49762f1156ff916e1b586b8a0a687
#
_entry.id   a1c49762f1156ff916e1b586b8a0a687
#
_cell.length_a   1.000
_cell.length_b   1.000
_cell.length_c   1.000
_cell.angle_alpha   90.00
_cell.angle_beta   90.00
_cell.angle_gamma   90.00
#
_symmetry.space_group_name_H-M   'P 1'
#
loop_
_entity.id
_entity.type
_entity.pdbx_description
1 polymer ?
#
loop_
_entity_poly.entity_id
_entity_poly.type
_entity_poly.pdbx_seq_one_letter_code
_entity_poly.pdbx_strand_id
1 'polypeptide(L)'
;MNGQPDRPEADDAADEVSATAKEQAAEEASVPAPDSNPDTVQAELQAKVDENWQKYLRAAAELENVRKRAARDVENAHKFALERFAMELLAVRDSLEMGLAAGEGADAESLRQGKEATLKQLVSIMERFGVEELDPQGEPFDPTQHEAMTMQPSADVEPGSVLTVFQKGYALNGRLLRPARVVVAAETEDSAGAG
;
A
#
# COMPACT_ATOMS: atom_id res chain seq x y z
N MET A 1 29.91 -10.85 -19.18
CA MET A 1 28.72 -10.77 -20.04
C MET A 1 27.70 -9.95 -19.30
N ASN A 2 27.56 -8.70 -19.74
CA ASN A 2 26.72 -7.69 -19.11
C ASN A 2 25.26 -7.90 -19.51
N GLY A 3 24.38 -8.13 -18.55
CA GLY A 3 22.92 -8.05 -18.70
C GLY A 3 22.41 -6.84 -17.93
N GLN A 4 22.19 -5.75 -18.66
CA GLN A 4 21.59 -4.52 -18.16
C GLN A 4 20.07 -4.69 -18.22
N PRO A 5 19.30 -4.40 -17.16
CA PRO A 5 17.86 -4.47 -17.23
C PRO A 5 17.29 -3.27 -18.00
N ASP A 6 16.39 -3.61 -18.87
CA ASP A 6 15.60 -2.78 -19.78
C ASP A 6 14.85 -1.68 -18.99
N ARG A 7 15.05 -0.44 -19.42
CA ARG A 7 14.42 0.75 -18.86
C ARG A 7 13.26 1.10 -19.80
N PRO A 8 12.01 1.17 -19.34
CA PRO A 8 10.91 1.54 -20.22
C PRO A 8 11.03 3.00 -20.68
N GLU A 9 10.80 3.17 -21.96
CA GLU A 9 10.81 4.42 -22.71
C GLU A 9 9.86 5.47 -22.11
N ALA A 10 10.45 6.46 -21.44
CA ALA A 10 9.75 7.65 -20.97
C ALA A 10 10.14 8.90 -21.77
N ASP A 11 10.77 8.73 -22.94
CA ASP A 11 11.38 9.84 -23.70
C ASP A 11 10.50 10.38 -24.85
N ASP A 12 9.41 9.68 -25.20
CA ASP A 12 8.56 10.08 -26.34
C ASP A 12 7.46 11.11 -25.98
N ALA A 13 7.10 11.23 -24.68
CA ALA A 13 6.11 12.21 -24.25
C ALA A 13 6.70 13.63 -24.00
N ALA A 14 8.01 13.75 -23.83
CA ALA A 14 8.66 15.03 -23.58
C ALA A 14 8.93 15.81 -24.88
N ASP A 15 9.06 15.14 -26.01
CA ASP A 15 9.37 15.75 -27.30
C ASP A 15 8.10 16.29 -27.99
N GLU A 16 6.93 15.65 -27.82
CA GLU A 16 5.66 16.18 -28.34
C GLU A 16 5.19 17.45 -27.60
N VAL A 17 5.42 17.55 -26.29
CA VAL A 17 5.08 18.75 -25.51
C VAL A 17 6.01 19.92 -25.84
N SER A 18 7.26 19.64 -26.23
CA SER A 18 8.24 20.66 -26.65
C SER A 18 7.97 21.17 -28.06
N ALA A 19 7.45 20.34 -28.97
CA ALA A 19 7.12 20.74 -30.34
C ALA A 19 5.85 21.62 -30.37
N THR A 20 4.81 21.27 -29.61
CA THR A 20 3.57 22.06 -29.51
C THR A 20 3.79 23.42 -28.81
N ALA A 21 4.68 23.48 -27.81
CA ALA A 21 5.05 24.74 -27.16
C ALA A 21 5.87 25.67 -28.06
N LYS A 22 6.69 25.13 -28.98
CA LYS A 22 7.43 25.91 -29.95
C LYS A 22 6.57 26.42 -31.11
N GLU A 23 5.57 25.64 -31.52
CA GLU A 23 4.63 26.02 -32.56
C GLU A 23 3.66 27.11 -32.08
N GLN A 24 3.19 27.03 -30.84
CA GLN A 24 2.38 28.07 -30.19
C GLN A 24 3.19 29.37 -29.92
N ALA A 25 4.47 29.25 -29.58
CA ALA A 25 5.34 30.43 -29.40
C ALA A 25 5.70 31.13 -30.73
N ALA A 26 5.61 30.43 -31.87
CA ALA A 26 5.87 31.01 -33.20
C ALA A 26 4.62 31.75 -33.77
N GLU A 27 3.41 31.37 -33.30
CA GLU A 27 2.17 32.04 -33.75
C GLU A 27 1.87 33.32 -32.94
N GLU A 28 2.43 33.47 -31.74
CA GLU A 28 2.30 34.68 -30.90
C GLU A 28 3.28 35.83 -31.29
N ALA A 29 4.24 35.59 -32.19
CA ALA A 29 5.23 36.61 -32.58
C ALA A 29 4.82 37.44 -33.82
N SER A 30 3.54 37.53 -34.19
CA SER A 30 3.09 38.56 -35.13
C SER A 30 2.92 39.89 -34.39
N VAL A 31 4.03 40.61 -34.27
CA VAL A 31 4.03 42.03 -33.89
C VAL A 31 3.12 42.75 -34.89
N PRO A 32 2.05 43.43 -34.47
CA PRO A 32 1.21 44.18 -35.40
C PRO A 32 2.05 45.25 -36.12
N ALA A 33 1.82 45.42 -37.43
CA ALA A 33 2.47 46.41 -38.26
C ALA A 33 2.36 47.81 -37.61
N PRO A 34 3.36 48.74 -37.84
CA PRO A 34 3.46 50.02 -37.10
C PRO A 34 2.38 51.05 -37.40
N ASP A 35 1.32 50.71 -38.16
CA ASP A 35 0.20 51.59 -38.50
C ASP A 35 -1.06 51.38 -37.62
N SER A 36 -0.99 50.57 -36.55
CA SER A 36 -2.11 50.38 -35.63
C SER A 36 -2.22 51.62 -34.71
N ASN A 37 -3.38 52.26 -34.72
CA ASN A 37 -3.71 53.32 -33.78
C ASN A 37 -3.46 52.83 -32.34
N PRO A 38 -2.65 53.53 -31.52
CA PRO A 38 -2.31 53.10 -30.13
C PRO A 38 -3.54 52.84 -29.29
N ASP A 39 -4.66 53.53 -29.55
CA ASP A 39 -5.92 53.30 -28.83
C ASP A 39 -6.55 51.92 -29.14
N THR A 40 -6.41 51.42 -30.38
CA THR A 40 -6.91 50.09 -30.77
C THR A 40 -6.08 48.97 -30.15
N VAL A 41 -4.76 49.12 -30.17
CA VAL A 41 -3.84 48.13 -29.51
C VAL A 41 -4.11 48.07 -28.00
N GLN A 42 -4.32 49.22 -27.36
CA GLN A 42 -4.65 49.29 -25.95
C GLN A 42 -5.98 48.60 -25.64
N ALA A 43 -7.02 48.80 -26.45
CA ALA A 43 -8.31 48.17 -26.32
C ALA A 43 -8.23 46.63 -26.49
N GLU A 44 -7.44 46.15 -27.47
CA GLU A 44 -7.21 44.70 -27.66
C GLU A 44 -6.47 44.05 -26.51
N LEU A 45 -5.43 44.73 -25.98
CA LEU A 45 -4.70 44.26 -24.80
C LEU A 45 -5.59 44.20 -23.59
N GLN A 46 -6.42 45.23 -23.37
CA GLN A 46 -7.39 45.25 -22.27
C GLN A 46 -8.40 44.11 -22.38
N ALA A 47 -8.92 43.84 -23.57
CA ALA A 47 -9.83 42.71 -23.81
C ALA A 47 -9.18 41.36 -23.52
N LYS A 48 -7.91 41.16 -23.90
CA LYS A 48 -7.13 39.95 -23.57
C LYS A 48 -6.89 39.81 -22.06
N VAL A 49 -6.60 40.93 -21.39
CA VAL A 49 -6.45 40.93 -19.92
C VAL A 49 -7.77 40.48 -19.24
N ASP A 50 -8.88 41.07 -19.66
CA ASP A 50 -10.19 40.77 -19.11
C ASP A 50 -10.60 39.29 -19.39
N GLU A 51 -10.33 38.78 -20.58
CA GLU A 51 -10.54 37.39 -20.95
C GLU A 51 -9.69 36.44 -20.09
N ASN A 52 -8.40 36.73 -19.96
CA ASN A 52 -7.49 35.93 -19.15
C ASN A 52 -7.87 35.97 -17.66
N TRP A 53 -8.34 37.13 -17.18
CA TRP A 53 -8.83 37.27 -15.82
C TRP A 53 -10.09 36.42 -15.59
N GLN A 54 -11.02 36.39 -16.54
CA GLN A 54 -12.20 35.51 -16.47
C GLN A 54 -11.82 34.02 -16.47
N LYS A 55 -10.84 33.63 -17.32
CA LYS A 55 -10.31 32.27 -17.35
C LYS A 55 -9.66 31.91 -16.01
N TYR A 56 -8.86 32.81 -15.45
CA TYR A 56 -8.24 32.62 -14.13
C TYR A 56 -9.29 32.44 -13.02
N LEU A 57 -10.30 33.30 -12.97
CA LEU A 57 -11.36 33.19 -11.95
C LEU A 57 -12.10 31.86 -12.08
N ARG A 58 -12.40 31.42 -13.29
CA ARG A 58 -13.05 30.12 -13.54
C ARG A 58 -12.16 28.97 -13.08
N ALA A 59 -10.90 28.97 -13.48
CA ALA A 59 -9.93 27.94 -13.08
C ALA A 59 -9.73 27.91 -11.55
N ALA A 60 -9.68 29.07 -10.89
CA ALA A 60 -9.59 29.17 -9.45
C ALA A 60 -10.82 28.57 -8.75
N ALA A 61 -12.02 28.84 -9.26
CA ALA A 61 -13.25 28.27 -8.75
C ALA A 61 -13.34 26.76 -8.97
N GLU A 62 -12.90 26.27 -10.12
CA GLU A 62 -12.83 24.82 -10.41
C GLU A 62 -11.82 24.13 -9.50
N LEU A 63 -10.63 24.71 -9.29
CA LEU A 63 -9.62 24.20 -8.37
C LEU A 63 -10.18 24.07 -6.95
N GLU A 64 -10.87 25.09 -6.46
CA GLU A 64 -11.50 25.08 -5.14
C GLU A 64 -12.55 23.98 -5.02
N ASN A 65 -13.38 23.78 -6.05
CA ASN A 65 -14.37 22.72 -6.10
C ASN A 65 -13.74 21.34 -6.10
N VAL A 66 -12.67 21.14 -6.90
CA VAL A 66 -11.90 19.88 -6.93
C VAL A 66 -11.28 19.59 -5.57
N ARG A 67 -10.66 20.59 -4.93
CA ARG A 67 -10.08 20.43 -3.58
C ARG A 67 -11.13 20.03 -2.55
N LYS A 68 -12.30 20.69 -2.55
CA LYS A 68 -13.39 20.34 -1.63
C LYS A 68 -13.93 18.93 -1.87
N ARG A 69 -14.06 18.54 -3.14
CA ARG A 69 -14.48 17.18 -3.50
C ARG A 69 -13.45 16.16 -3.03
N ALA A 70 -12.16 16.35 -3.40
CA ALA A 70 -11.09 15.44 -3.00
C ALA A 70 -10.98 15.29 -1.47
N ALA A 71 -11.13 16.38 -0.72
CA ALA A 71 -11.13 16.31 0.74
C ALA A 71 -12.27 15.43 1.28
N ARG A 72 -13.49 15.55 0.72
CA ARG A 72 -14.63 14.70 1.10
C ARG A 72 -14.43 13.24 0.69
N ASP A 73 -13.85 13.01 -0.48
CA ASP A 73 -13.60 11.65 -0.98
C ASP A 73 -12.55 10.94 -0.10
N VAL A 74 -11.50 11.65 0.31
CA VAL A 74 -10.49 11.14 1.25
C VAL A 74 -11.13 10.86 2.61
N GLU A 75 -11.94 11.77 3.15
CA GLU A 75 -12.66 11.56 4.42
C GLU A 75 -13.56 10.33 4.35
N ASN A 76 -14.34 10.19 3.28
CA ASN A 76 -15.22 9.04 3.06
C ASN A 76 -14.41 7.74 2.90
N ALA A 77 -13.31 7.78 2.14
CA ALA A 77 -12.43 6.63 1.98
C ALA A 77 -11.88 6.15 3.33
N HIS A 78 -11.44 7.07 4.19
CA HIS A 78 -10.99 6.72 5.55
C HIS A 78 -12.13 6.19 6.42
N LYS A 79 -13.29 6.84 6.38
CA LYS A 79 -14.44 6.46 7.21
C LYS A 79 -14.98 5.07 6.88
N PHE A 80 -14.98 4.70 5.60
CA PHE A 80 -15.52 3.43 5.11
C PHE A 80 -14.44 2.43 4.66
N ALA A 81 -13.15 2.71 4.91
CA ALA A 81 -12.05 1.83 4.54
C ALA A 81 -12.20 0.39 5.04
N LEU A 82 -12.77 0.23 6.22
CA LEU A 82 -12.91 -1.07 6.89
C LEU A 82 -14.28 -1.74 6.65
N GLU A 83 -15.18 -1.13 5.87
CA GLU A 83 -16.54 -1.65 5.69
C GLU A 83 -16.55 -3.07 5.14
N ARG A 84 -15.82 -3.31 4.05
CA ARG A 84 -15.74 -4.64 3.44
C ARG A 84 -15.09 -5.67 4.35
N PHE A 85 -14.03 -5.30 5.04
CA PHE A 85 -13.36 -6.16 6.01
C PHE A 85 -14.28 -6.51 7.19
N ALA A 86 -14.99 -5.51 7.72
CA ALA A 86 -15.95 -5.72 8.81
C ALA A 86 -17.09 -6.66 8.40
N MET A 87 -17.62 -6.51 7.18
CA MET A 87 -18.66 -7.41 6.67
C MET A 87 -18.19 -8.87 6.61
N GLU A 88 -16.98 -9.13 6.14
CA GLU A 88 -16.42 -10.47 6.09
C GLU A 88 -16.15 -11.05 7.50
N LEU A 89 -15.74 -10.21 8.46
CA LEU A 89 -15.55 -10.63 9.84
C LEU A 89 -16.87 -11.01 10.53
N LEU A 90 -18.01 -10.45 10.12
CA LEU A 90 -19.31 -10.86 10.65
C LEU A 90 -19.58 -12.32 10.37
N ALA A 91 -19.19 -12.86 9.22
CA ALA A 91 -19.35 -14.28 8.91
C ALA A 91 -18.51 -15.19 9.84
N VAL A 92 -17.32 -14.73 10.26
CA VAL A 92 -16.50 -15.44 11.25
C VAL A 92 -17.18 -15.42 12.62
N ARG A 93 -17.70 -14.25 13.01
CA ARG A 93 -18.46 -14.09 14.26
C ARG A 93 -19.67 -15.05 14.31
N ASP A 94 -20.43 -15.09 13.22
CA ASP A 94 -21.62 -15.97 13.13
C ASP A 94 -21.23 -17.45 13.23
N SER A 95 -20.10 -17.84 12.61
CA SER A 95 -19.56 -19.20 12.72
C SER A 95 -19.15 -19.54 14.15
N LEU A 96 -18.56 -18.58 14.88
CA LEU A 96 -18.23 -18.77 16.30
C LEU A 96 -19.47 -18.85 17.18
N GLU A 97 -20.49 -18.03 16.94
CA GLU A 97 -21.77 -18.08 17.66
C GLU A 97 -22.48 -19.44 17.46
N MET A 98 -22.51 -19.95 16.22
CA MET A 98 -23.03 -21.28 15.93
C MET A 98 -22.24 -22.37 16.63
N GLY A 99 -20.91 -22.29 16.66
CA GLY A 99 -20.04 -23.22 17.36
C GLY A 99 -20.26 -23.24 18.88
N LEU A 100 -20.50 -22.08 19.48
CA LEU A 100 -20.84 -21.96 20.90
C LEU A 100 -22.22 -22.56 21.21
N ALA A 101 -23.21 -22.28 20.37
CA ALA A 101 -24.57 -22.84 20.56
C ALA A 101 -24.60 -24.38 20.42
N ALA A 102 -23.78 -24.95 19.55
CA ALA A 102 -23.64 -26.38 19.38
C ALA A 102 -22.89 -27.07 20.54
N GLY A 103 -22.08 -26.29 21.28
CA GLY A 103 -21.14 -26.82 22.29
C GLY A 103 -21.76 -27.55 23.47
N GLU A 104 -23.03 -27.30 23.79
CA GLU A 104 -23.72 -27.96 24.91
C GLU A 104 -24.05 -29.44 24.67
N GLY A 105 -23.87 -29.95 23.43
CA GLY A 105 -24.18 -31.36 23.09
C GLY A 105 -23.22 -31.97 22.07
N ALA A 106 -22.23 -31.24 21.60
CA ALA A 106 -21.27 -31.70 20.58
C ALA A 106 -20.11 -32.47 21.23
N ASP A 107 -19.62 -33.50 20.52
CA ASP A 107 -18.41 -34.20 20.92
C ASP A 107 -17.16 -33.30 20.66
N ALA A 108 -16.05 -33.63 21.36
CA ALA A 108 -14.81 -32.83 21.29
C ALA A 108 -14.23 -32.77 19.88
N GLU A 109 -14.40 -33.81 19.06
CA GLU A 109 -13.86 -33.83 17.68
C GLU A 109 -14.65 -32.92 16.77
N SER A 110 -15.98 -32.89 16.86
CA SER A 110 -16.83 -31.98 16.11
C SER A 110 -16.54 -30.51 16.47
N LEU A 111 -16.31 -30.21 17.76
CA LEU A 111 -15.91 -28.89 18.22
C LEU A 111 -14.52 -28.46 17.66
N ARG A 112 -13.57 -29.41 17.62
CA ARG A 112 -12.23 -29.14 17.05
C ARG A 112 -12.33 -28.83 15.57
N GLN A 113 -13.06 -29.61 14.80
CA GLN A 113 -13.29 -29.40 13.38
C GLN A 113 -13.98 -28.07 13.10
N GLY A 114 -14.98 -27.69 13.90
CA GLY A 114 -15.65 -26.40 13.78
C GLY A 114 -14.68 -25.21 14.02
N LYS A 115 -13.81 -25.32 15.04
CA LYS A 115 -12.77 -24.29 15.30
C LYS A 115 -11.76 -24.20 14.17
N GLU A 116 -11.30 -25.35 13.63
CA GLU A 116 -10.38 -25.37 12.49
C GLU A 116 -10.99 -24.73 11.23
N ALA A 117 -12.27 -25.05 10.95
CA ALA A 117 -12.98 -24.44 9.83
C ALA A 117 -13.10 -22.92 9.97
N THR A 118 -13.45 -22.44 11.17
CA THR A 118 -13.56 -21.01 11.48
C THR A 118 -12.19 -20.32 11.39
N LEU A 119 -11.12 -20.96 11.87
CA LEU A 119 -9.76 -20.43 11.73
C LEU A 119 -9.35 -20.31 10.26
N LYS A 120 -9.60 -21.34 9.45
CA LYS A 120 -9.33 -21.29 7.99
C LYS A 120 -10.11 -20.19 7.31
N GLN A 121 -11.37 -19.98 7.69
CA GLN A 121 -12.19 -18.88 7.17
C GLN A 121 -11.57 -17.53 7.52
N LEU A 122 -11.15 -17.32 8.77
CA LEU A 122 -10.50 -16.10 9.21
C LEU A 122 -9.20 -15.83 8.43
N VAL A 123 -8.32 -16.84 8.28
CA VAL A 123 -7.07 -16.74 7.53
C VAL A 123 -7.36 -16.33 6.08
N SER A 124 -8.30 -17.01 5.42
CA SER A 124 -8.68 -16.68 4.03
C SER A 124 -9.22 -15.24 3.88
N ILE A 125 -9.96 -14.75 4.88
CA ILE A 125 -10.41 -13.35 4.87
C ILE A 125 -9.21 -12.41 5.00
N MET A 126 -8.31 -12.66 5.95
CA MET A 126 -7.12 -11.85 6.17
C MET A 126 -6.26 -11.75 4.91
N GLU A 127 -6.00 -12.88 4.24
CA GLU A 127 -5.25 -12.93 2.98
C GLU A 127 -5.89 -12.08 1.87
N ARG A 128 -7.23 -12.17 1.70
CA ARG A 128 -7.96 -11.36 0.70
C ARG A 128 -7.85 -9.85 0.93
N PHE A 129 -7.62 -9.44 2.16
CA PHE A 129 -7.39 -8.04 2.51
C PHE A 129 -5.92 -7.66 2.61
N GLY A 130 -5.02 -8.52 2.13
CA GLY A 130 -3.59 -8.26 2.06
C GLY A 130 -2.86 -8.39 3.40
N VAL A 131 -3.46 -9.09 4.36
CA VAL A 131 -2.79 -9.46 5.62
C VAL A 131 -2.08 -10.78 5.40
N GLU A 132 -0.76 -10.76 5.49
CA GLU A 132 0.13 -11.91 5.33
C GLU A 132 0.61 -12.38 6.70
N GLU A 133 0.60 -13.69 6.92
CA GLU A 133 1.13 -14.32 8.12
C GLU A 133 2.63 -14.57 7.98
N LEU A 134 3.39 -14.21 9.00
CA LEU A 134 4.83 -14.47 9.10
C LEU A 134 5.06 -15.58 10.13
N ASP A 135 5.39 -16.78 9.64
CA ASP A 135 5.68 -17.99 10.44
C ASP A 135 7.04 -18.55 10.04
N PRO A 136 8.15 -17.88 10.44
CA PRO A 136 9.48 -18.15 9.94
C PRO A 136 10.20 -19.34 10.61
N GLN A 137 9.46 -20.35 11.05
CA GLN A 137 10.07 -21.51 11.71
C GLN A 137 11.06 -22.25 10.80
N GLY A 138 12.30 -22.35 11.23
CA GLY A 138 13.39 -22.94 10.44
C GLY A 138 14.10 -21.98 9.48
N GLU A 139 13.61 -20.74 9.34
CA GLU A 139 14.22 -19.72 8.50
C GLU A 139 15.31 -18.94 9.25
N PRO A 140 16.24 -18.27 8.54
CA PRO A 140 17.20 -17.37 9.17
C PRO A 140 16.49 -16.23 9.91
N PHE A 141 17.04 -15.82 11.05
CA PHE A 141 16.50 -14.69 11.82
C PHE A 141 16.70 -13.37 11.05
N ASP A 142 15.61 -12.65 10.81
CA ASP A 142 15.60 -11.33 10.20
C ASP A 142 15.14 -10.28 11.22
N PRO A 143 16.01 -9.37 11.68
CA PRO A 143 15.63 -8.32 12.64
C PRO A 143 14.56 -7.35 12.14
N THR A 144 14.30 -7.28 10.84
CA THR A 144 13.29 -6.38 10.26
C THR A 144 11.88 -6.93 10.39
N GLN A 145 11.71 -8.24 10.54
CA GLN A 145 10.43 -8.94 10.60
C GLN A 145 10.23 -9.77 11.85
N HIS A 146 11.33 -10.09 12.58
CA HIS A 146 11.33 -10.98 13.74
C HIS A 146 11.81 -10.27 14.99
N GLU A 147 11.25 -10.65 16.13
CA GLU A 147 11.66 -10.23 17.47
C GLU A 147 12.19 -11.45 18.23
N ALA A 148 13.48 -11.51 18.48
CA ALA A 148 14.09 -12.60 19.26
C ALA A 148 13.74 -12.42 20.75
N MET A 149 13.01 -13.40 21.32
CA MET A 149 12.69 -13.42 22.74
C MET A 149 13.80 -14.01 23.59
N THR A 150 14.43 -15.05 23.07
CA THR A 150 15.54 -15.76 23.74
C THR A 150 16.34 -16.54 22.70
N MET A 151 17.54 -16.95 23.08
CA MET A 151 18.36 -17.86 22.31
C MET A 151 18.46 -19.19 23.08
N GLN A 152 18.35 -20.32 22.38
CA GLN A 152 18.49 -21.67 22.96
C GLN A 152 19.44 -22.51 22.13
N PRO A 153 20.37 -23.25 22.75
CA PRO A 153 21.20 -24.23 22.05
C PRO A 153 20.30 -25.27 21.37
N SER A 154 20.51 -25.55 20.11
CA SER A 154 19.81 -26.59 19.36
C SER A 154 20.72 -27.19 18.30
N ALA A 155 20.59 -28.52 18.15
CA ALA A 155 21.25 -29.25 17.05
C ALA A 155 20.29 -29.47 15.85
N ASP A 156 19.01 -29.10 15.98
CA ASP A 156 17.98 -29.38 14.98
C ASP A 156 17.96 -28.37 13.83
N VAL A 157 18.44 -27.14 14.08
CA VAL A 157 18.49 -26.05 13.09
C VAL A 157 19.83 -25.33 13.17
N GLU A 158 20.20 -24.66 12.09
CA GLU A 158 21.44 -23.90 12.02
C GLU A 158 21.46 -22.75 13.05
N PRO A 159 22.61 -22.49 13.71
CA PRO A 159 22.74 -21.35 14.60
C PRO A 159 22.37 -20.04 13.88
N GLY A 160 21.61 -19.19 14.56
CA GLY A 160 21.09 -17.95 13.99
C GLY A 160 19.77 -18.11 13.24
N SER A 161 19.21 -19.33 13.15
CA SER A 161 17.88 -19.59 12.57
C SER A 161 16.80 -19.61 13.65
N VAL A 162 15.54 -19.46 13.23
CA VAL A 162 14.38 -19.50 14.11
C VAL A 162 14.09 -20.94 14.52
N LEU A 163 14.29 -21.25 15.79
CA LEU A 163 14.01 -22.56 16.36
C LEU A 163 12.51 -22.79 16.54
N THR A 164 11.81 -21.80 17.09
CA THR A 164 10.37 -21.88 17.37
C THR A 164 9.74 -20.51 17.27
N VAL A 165 8.55 -20.46 16.68
CA VAL A 165 7.73 -19.26 16.64
C VAL A 165 6.77 -19.26 17.83
N PHE A 166 7.03 -18.38 18.80
CA PHE A 166 6.16 -18.21 19.97
C PHE A 166 4.87 -17.48 19.61
N GLN A 167 4.98 -16.47 18.74
CA GLN A 167 3.84 -15.71 18.24
C GLN A 167 4.09 -15.31 16.80
N LYS A 168 3.18 -15.68 15.91
CA LYS A 168 3.27 -15.32 14.48
C LYS A 168 3.25 -13.82 14.26
N GLY A 169 4.04 -13.35 13.31
CA GLY A 169 4.02 -11.99 12.82
C GLY A 169 2.92 -11.78 11.78
N TYR A 170 2.63 -10.52 11.47
CA TYR A 170 1.71 -10.16 10.40
C TYR A 170 2.17 -8.90 9.67
N ALA A 171 1.97 -8.89 8.35
CA ALA A 171 2.16 -7.73 7.50
C ALA A 171 0.85 -7.38 6.78
N LEU A 172 0.63 -6.11 6.46
CA LEU A 172 -0.50 -5.63 5.66
C LEU A 172 0.03 -4.93 4.41
N ASN A 173 -0.23 -5.49 3.24
CA ASN A 173 0.26 -4.95 1.97
C ASN A 173 1.77 -4.63 2.00
N GLY A 174 2.57 -5.54 2.55
CA GLY A 174 4.02 -5.39 2.70
C GLY A 174 4.48 -4.52 3.87
N ARG A 175 3.56 -3.89 4.62
CA ARG A 175 3.90 -3.12 5.82
C ARG A 175 3.75 -3.98 7.06
N LEU A 176 4.83 -4.14 7.82
CA LEU A 176 4.82 -4.88 9.07
C LEU A 176 3.80 -4.29 10.06
N LEU A 177 2.87 -5.12 10.56
CA LEU A 177 1.92 -4.78 11.62
C LEU A 177 2.48 -5.14 13.00
N ARG A 178 3.06 -6.35 13.09
CA ARG A 178 3.79 -6.82 14.26
C ARG A 178 4.83 -7.85 13.83
N PRO A 179 6.02 -7.87 14.44
CA PRO A 179 7.03 -8.89 14.17
C PRO A 179 6.58 -10.27 14.67
N ALA A 180 7.15 -11.33 14.09
CA ALA A 180 7.07 -12.65 14.66
C ALA A 180 7.98 -12.75 15.90
N ARG A 181 7.42 -13.16 17.04
CA ARG A 181 8.22 -13.37 18.24
C ARG A 181 8.75 -14.79 18.25
N VAL A 182 10.07 -14.93 18.25
CA VAL A 182 10.74 -16.18 17.97
C VAL A 182 11.79 -16.52 19.04
N VAL A 183 12.09 -17.80 19.11
CA VAL A 183 13.29 -18.33 19.79
C VAL A 183 14.31 -18.63 18.71
N VAL A 184 15.54 -18.12 18.86
CA VAL A 184 16.62 -18.28 17.89
C VAL A 184 17.56 -19.40 18.37
N ALA A 185 18.02 -20.24 17.44
CA ALA A 185 19.01 -21.27 17.75
C ALA A 185 20.37 -20.63 18.05
N ALA A 186 20.96 -20.99 19.18
CA ALA A 186 22.34 -20.71 19.51
C ALA A 186 23.24 -21.94 19.19
N GLU A 187 24.52 -21.71 19.05
CA GLU A 187 25.49 -22.79 18.92
C GLU A 187 25.42 -23.71 20.14
N THR A 188 25.52 -25.03 19.92
CA THR A 188 25.71 -25.99 20.99
C THR A 188 27.19 -26.04 21.38
N GLU A 189 27.49 -26.11 22.68
CA GLU A 189 28.89 -26.15 23.19
C GLU A 189 29.73 -27.32 22.61
N ASP A 190 29.07 -28.36 22.09
CA ASP A 190 29.73 -29.51 21.45
C ASP A 190 30.31 -29.18 20.05
N SER A 191 29.83 -28.13 19.37
CA SER A 191 30.37 -27.72 18.04
C SER A 191 31.60 -26.81 18.15
N ALA A 192 31.83 -26.19 19.30
CA ALA A 192 33.00 -25.30 19.52
C ALA A 192 34.32 -26.04 19.76
N GLY A 193 34.30 -27.37 19.87
CA GLY A 193 35.47 -28.20 20.20
C GLY A 193 36.16 -28.91 19.01
N ALA A 194 35.68 -28.73 17.77
CA ALA A 194 36.17 -29.41 16.57
C ALA A 194 36.83 -28.43 15.56
N GLY A 195 37.70 -27.55 16.03
CA GLY A 195 38.49 -26.63 15.21
C GLY A 195 39.98 -26.73 15.52
#